data_91a64a07ad8d25b533e6e9f281f5be9b
#
_entry.id   91a64a07ad8d25b533e6e9f281f5be9b
#
_cell.length_a   1.000
_cell.length_b   1.000
_cell.length_c   1.000
_cell.angle_alpha   90.00
_cell.angle_beta   90.00
_cell.angle_gamma   90.00
#
_symmetry.space_group_name_H-M   'P 1'
#
loop_
_entity.id
_entity.type
_entity.pdbx_description
1 polymer ?
#
loop_
_entity_poly.entity_id
_entity_poly.type
_entity_poly.pdbx_seq_one_letter_code
_entity_poly.pdbx_strand_id
1 'polypeptide(L)'
;MVLHLRKLCVGVDRLEDLKAWQKRRLAVPGAHLWHATRNWPRRQQEILDGGGSLYWIIRGQMAARQRVLGFEAAPRENPEDPDEKPLCRILLDADLVPTEPWPHRPFQGWRYLTPGEAPPDIVSHGAEGGLPPDLTAELKARGLW
;
A
#
# COMPACT_ATOMS: atom_id res chain seq x y z
N MET A 1 19.51 0.10 4.50
CA MET A 1 18.35 -0.66 4.96
C MET A 1 17.09 -0.06 4.36
N VAL A 2 16.17 -0.88 3.88
CA VAL A 2 14.89 -0.41 3.33
C VAL A 2 13.91 -0.18 4.47
N LEU A 3 13.32 1.00 4.53
CA LEU A 3 12.25 1.30 5.48
C LEU A 3 10.93 1.38 4.73
N HIS A 4 9.92 0.67 5.23
CA HIS A 4 8.59 0.65 4.66
C HIS A 4 7.57 1.30 5.59
N LEU A 5 6.36 1.47 5.09
CA LEU A 5 5.18 1.84 5.86
C LEU A 5 4.15 0.72 5.78
N ARG A 6 3.27 0.65 6.79
CA ARG A 6 2.10 -0.22 6.78
C ARG A 6 0.89 0.60 7.17
N LYS A 7 -0.25 0.33 6.54
CA LYS A 7 -1.47 1.09 6.78
C LYS A 7 -2.70 0.23 6.49
N LEU A 8 -3.72 0.42 7.32
CA LEU A 8 -5.01 -0.21 7.11
C LEU A 8 -5.67 0.37 5.85
N CYS A 9 -6.16 -0.52 4.98
CA CYS A 9 -6.92 -0.13 3.81
C CYS A 9 -8.40 -0.04 4.18
N VAL A 10 -8.81 1.15 4.59
CA VAL A 10 -10.18 1.39 5.07
C VAL A 10 -11.19 1.26 3.94
N GLY A 11 -12.28 0.55 4.20
CA GLY A 11 -13.38 0.41 3.24
C GLY A 11 -13.13 -0.63 2.15
N VAL A 12 -12.06 -1.39 2.24
CA VAL A 12 -11.72 -2.44 1.26
C VAL A 12 -11.69 -3.79 1.96
N ASP A 13 -12.45 -4.74 1.45
CA ASP A 13 -12.52 -6.10 2.00
C ASP A 13 -11.66 -7.10 1.27
N ARG A 14 -11.30 -6.80 0.01
CA ARG A 14 -10.51 -7.70 -0.83
C ARG A 14 -9.48 -6.93 -1.62
N LEU A 15 -8.39 -7.61 -1.95
CA LEU A 15 -7.35 -7.05 -2.81
C LEU A 15 -7.91 -6.64 -4.19
N GLU A 16 -8.83 -7.42 -4.72
CA GLU A 16 -9.48 -7.13 -6.00
C GLU A 16 -10.23 -5.81 -5.99
N ASP A 17 -10.84 -5.48 -4.86
CA ASP A 17 -11.56 -4.21 -4.70
C ASP A 17 -10.60 -3.03 -4.74
N LEU A 18 -9.44 -3.17 -4.11
CA LEU A 18 -8.41 -2.14 -4.16
C LEU A 18 -7.86 -1.97 -5.57
N LYS A 19 -7.59 -3.07 -6.26
CA LYS A 19 -7.13 -3.05 -7.65
C LYS A 19 -8.14 -2.35 -8.56
N ALA A 20 -9.42 -2.68 -8.41
CA ALA A 20 -10.48 -2.08 -9.22
C ALA A 20 -10.62 -0.59 -8.98
N TRP A 21 -10.55 -0.17 -7.71
CA TRP A 21 -10.61 1.24 -7.35
C TRP A 21 -9.45 2.03 -7.93
N GLN A 22 -8.24 1.50 -7.82
CA GLN A 22 -7.05 2.15 -8.36
C GLN A 22 -7.09 2.22 -9.88
N LYS A 23 -7.55 1.17 -10.53
CA LYS A 23 -7.70 1.15 -11.99
C LYS A 23 -8.67 2.23 -12.47
N ARG A 24 -9.80 2.37 -11.79
CA ARG A 24 -10.77 3.43 -12.13
C ARG A 24 -10.16 4.82 -11.96
N ARG A 25 -9.39 5.03 -10.89
CA ARG A 25 -8.75 6.31 -10.64
C ARG A 25 -7.71 6.64 -11.71
N LEU A 26 -6.91 5.67 -12.11
CA LEU A 26 -5.88 5.84 -13.12
C LEU A 26 -6.45 6.03 -14.53
N ALA A 27 -7.71 5.67 -14.76
CA ALA A 27 -8.38 5.88 -16.04
C ALA A 27 -8.64 7.37 -16.32
N VAL A 28 -8.61 8.22 -15.30
CA VAL A 28 -8.76 9.66 -15.45
C VAL A 28 -7.45 10.24 -15.97
N PRO A 29 -7.44 10.98 -17.09
CA PRO A 29 -6.22 11.58 -17.63
C PRO A 29 -5.48 12.44 -16.60
N GLY A 30 -4.17 12.24 -16.47
CA GLY A 30 -3.34 12.98 -15.54
C GLY A 30 -3.45 12.54 -14.09
N ALA A 31 -4.26 11.54 -13.79
CA ALA A 31 -4.41 11.04 -12.43
C ALA A 31 -3.18 10.24 -12.00
N HIS A 32 -2.88 10.30 -10.71
CA HIS A 32 -1.87 9.47 -10.08
C HIS A 32 -2.44 8.96 -8.75
N LEU A 33 -1.83 7.90 -8.23
CA LEU A 33 -2.30 7.28 -7.00
C LEU A 33 -1.67 7.97 -5.78
N TRP A 34 -2.48 8.22 -4.79
CA TRP A 34 -2.04 8.74 -3.51
C TRP A 34 -3.01 8.31 -2.42
N HIS A 35 -2.52 8.31 -1.19
CA HIS A 35 -3.34 8.05 -0.01
C HIS A 35 -3.01 9.10 1.04
N ALA A 36 -4.03 9.75 1.59
CA ALA A 36 -3.83 10.81 2.56
C ALA A 36 -3.78 10.28 3.98
N THR A 37 -2.89 10.85 4.79
CA THR A 37 -2.77 10.54 6.21
C THR A 37 -2.49 11.82 7.00
N ARG A 38 -2.87 11.83 8.27
CA ARG A 38 -2.67 13.01 9.12
C ARG A 38 -1.21 13.21 9.49
N ASN A 39 -0.52 12.16 9.85
CA ASN A 39 0.85 12.23 10.34
C ASN A 39 1.84 12.08 9.20
N TRP A 40 2.80 13.01 9.17
CA TRP A 40 3.88 12.94 8.21
C TRP A 40 5.00 12.05 8.75
N PRO A 41 5.49 11.09 7.96
CA PRO A 41 6.65 10.31 8.39
C PRO A 41 7.89 11.20 8.51
N ARG A 42 8.55 11.16 9.67
CA ARG A 42 9.80 11.89 9.85
C ARG A 42 10.94 11.29 9.05
N ARG A 43 10.85 9.97 8.83
CA ARG A 43 11.89 9.22 8.10
C ARG A 43 11.54 9.04 6.63
N GLN A 44 10.84 10.00 6.05
CA GLN A 44 10.40 9.91 4.65
C GLN A 44 11.57 9.79 3.68
N GLN A 45 12.70 10.45 3.95
CA GLN A 45 13.85 10.36 3.08
C GLN A 45 14.45 8.95 3.06
N GLU A 46 14.48 8.28 4.20
CA GLU A 46 14.94 6.89 4.27
C GLU A 46 14.03 5.96 3.46
N ILE A 47 12.72 6.19 3.52
CA ILE A 47 11.75 5.41 2.74
C ILE A 47 12.02 5.59 1.24
N LEU A 48 12.20 6.81 0.81
CA LEU A 48 12.41 7.12 -0.60
C LEU A 48 13.77 6.62 -1.10
N ASP A 49 14.81 6.85 -0.34
CA ASP A 49 16.17 6.46 -0.74
C ASP A 49 16.34 4.95 -0.83
N GLY A 50 15.68 4.21 0.05
CA GLY A 50 15.75 2.76 0.08
C GLY A 50 14.76 2.05 -0.86
N GLY A 51 13.90 2.81 -1.53
CA GLY A 51 12.87 2.21 -2.38
C GLY A 51 11.77 1.51 -1.57
N GLY A 52 11.39 2.08 -0.42
CA GLY A 52 10.37 1.52 0.45
C GLY A 52 8.97 1.52 -0.15
N SER A 53 8.12 0.67 0.39
CA SER A 53 6.74 0.49 -0.06
C SER A 53 5.75 0.72 1.07
N LEU A 54 4.51 1.00 0.70
CA LEU A 54 3.37 1.00 1.62
C LEU A 54 2.73 -0.38 1.57
N TYR A 55 2.71 -1.07 2.71
CA TYR A 55 2.08 -2.38 2.84
C TYR A 55 0.63 -2.19 3.30
N TRP A 56 -0.29 -2.69 2.52
CA TRP A 56 -1.71 -2.57 2.79
C TRP A 56 -2.20 -3.70 3.67
N ILE A 57 -2.92 -3.32 4.74
CA ILE A 57 -3.59 -4.29 5.62
C ILE A 57 -5.05 -4.36 5.20
N ILE A 58 -5.47 -5.53 4.73
CA ILE A 58 -6.81 -5.78 4.25
C ILE A 58 -7.38 -6.97 5.04
N ARG A 59 -8.48 -6.75 5.75
CA ARG A 59 -9.14 -7.78 6.56
C ARG A 59 -8.20 -8.49 7.53
N GLY A 60 -7.41 -7.71 8.24
CA GLY A 60 -6.52 -8.26 9.27
C GLY A 60 -5.25 -8.93 8.74
N GLN A 61 -4.90 -8.69 7.47
CA GLN A 61 -3.69 -9.25 6.88
C GLN A 61 -2.98 -8.21 6.00
N MET A 62 -1.67 -8.15 6.11
CA MET A 62 -0.88 -7.48 5.07
C MET A 62 -0.96 -8.35 3.83
N ALA A 63 -1.42 -7.79 2.72
CA ALA A 63 -1.75 -8.57 1.52
C ALA A 63 -1.17 -8.01 0.22
N ALA A 64 -0.70 -6.78 0.24
CA ALA A 64 -0.15 -6.14 -0.96
C ALA A 64 0.74 -4.97 -0.56
N ARG A 65 1.62 -4.57 -1.47
CA ARG A 65 2.44 -3.38 -1.31
C ARG A 65 2.48 -2.55 -2.57
N GLN A 66 2.73 -1.27 -2.40
CA GLN A 66 2.99 -0.35 -3.50
C GLN A 66 4.19 0.51 -3.14
N ARG A 67 5.06 0.72 -4.11
CA ARG A 67 6.25 1.54 -3.90
C ARG A 67 5.83 2.98 -3.61
N VAL A 68 6.46 3.59 -2.62
CA VAL A 68 6.26 4.99 -2.29
C VAL A 68 7.13 5.84 -3.20
N LEU A 69 6.50 6.75 -3.94
CA LEU A 69 7.19 7.63 -4.89
C LEU A 69 7.52 8.99 -4.29
N GLY A 70 6.79 9.40 -3.28
CA GLY A 70 7.02 10.69 -2.64
C GLY A 70 5.96 11.00 -1.59
N PHE A 71 6.10 12.17 -1.02
CA PHE A 71 5.15 12.71 -0.04
C PHE A 71 4.89 14.16 -0.40
N GLU A 72 3.62 14.57 -0.38
CA GLU A 72 3.27 15.95 -0.66
C GLU A 72 2.14 16.43 0.24
N ALA A 73 2.04 17.74 0.42
CA ALA A 73 0.96 18.32 1.21
C ALA A 73 -0.32 18.30 0.39
N ALA A 74 -1.41 17.81 0.98
CA ALA A 74 -2.73 17.96 0.41
C ALA A 74 -3.20 19.39 0.56
N PRO A 75 -4.09 19.88 -0.32
CA PRO A 75 -4.73 21.17 -0.11
C PRO A 75 -5.45 21.20 1.23
N ARG A 76 -5.33 22.31 1.97
CA ARG A 76 -6.07 22.48 3.21
C ARG A 76 -7.56 22.64 2.92
N GLU A 77 -8.40 22.05 3.75
CA GLU A 77 -9.86 22.19 3.60
C GLU A 77 -10.30 23.63 3.83
N ASN A 78 -9.66 24.30 4.79
CA ASN A 78 -9.88 25.70 5.06
C ASN A 78 -8.58 26.49 4.91
N PRO A 79 -8.26 26.98 3.69
CA PRO A 79 -7.02 27.71 3.46
C PRO A 79 -6.86 28.99 4.29
N GLU A 80 -7.96 29.51 4.84
CA GLU A 80 -7.94 30.72 5.67
C GLU A 80 -7.59 30.43 7.14
N ASP A 81 -7.60 29.18 7.55
CA ASP A 81 -7.23 28.78 8.90
C ASP A 81 -5.71 28.53 8.97
N PRO A 82 -4.95 29.44 9.63
CA PRO A 82 -3.49 29.29 9.69
C PRO A 82 -3.05 28.11 10.58
N ASP A 83 -3.94 27.60 11.43
CA ASP A 83 -3.63 26.49 12.34
C ASP A 83 -3.91 25.14 11.72
N GLU A 84 -4.59 25.08 10.60
CA GLU A 84 -4.86 23.83 9.91
C GLU A 84 -3.60 23.30 9.26
N LYS A 85 -3.18 22.10 9.71
CA LYS A 85 -2.04 21.39 9.12
C LYS A 85 -2.52 20.58 7.92
N PRO A 86 -1.88 20.70 6.76
CA PRO A 86 -2.29 19.90 5.61
C PRO A 86 -2.03 18.41 5.86
N LEU A 87 -2.90 17.58 5.29
CA LEU A 87 -2.68 16.13 5.29
C LEU A 87 -1.48 15.81 4.43
N CYS A 88 -0.85 14.70 4.75
CA CYS A 88 0.23 14.13 3.94
C CYS A 88 -0.36 13.21 2.88
N ARG A 89 -0.05 13.45 1.62
CA ARG A 89 -0.36 12.52 0.54
C ARG A 89 0.84 11.63 0.32
N ILE A 90 0.65 10.34 0.51
CA ILE A 90 1.65 9.33 0.18
C ILE A 90 1.45 8.99 -1.30
N LEU A 91 2.40 9.38 -2.13
CA LEU A 91 2.33 9.12 -3.57
C LEU A 91 2.78 7.70 -3.84
N LEU A 92 1.97 6.96 -4.59
CA LEU A 92 2.16 5.53 -4.80
C LEU A 92 2.37 5.20 -6.28
N ASP A 93 3.22 4.22 -6.53
CA ASP A 93 3.39 3.64 -7.86
C ASP A 93 2.07 2.97 -8.29
N ALA A 94 1.82 2.95 -9.58
CA ALA A 94 0.63 2.29 -10.14
C ALA A 94 0.67 0.77 -9.98
N ASP A 95 1.83 0.20 -9.74
CA ASP A 95 2.02 -1.24 -9.64
C ASP A 95 1.71 -1.72 -8.23
N LEU A 96 0.58 -2.41 -8.07
CA LEU A 96 0.16 -3.02 -6.81
C LEU A 96 0.67 -4.46 -6.77
N VAL A 97 1.63 -4.71 -5.89
CA VAL A 97 2.32 -5.99 -5.80
C VAL A 97 1.68 -6.85 -4.71
N PRO A 98 1.09 -8.00 -5.05
CA PRO A 98 0.57 -8.91 -4.04
C PRO A 98 1.69 -9.50 -3.18
N THR A 99 1.43 -9.65 -1.89
CA THR A 99 2.35 -10.28 -0.95
C THR A 99 1.70 -11.52 -0.33
N GLU A 100 2.53 -12.34 0.31
CA GLU A 100 1.98 -13.40 1.15
C GLU A 100 1.11 -12.76 2.23
N PRO A 101 -0.03 -13.38 2.58
CA PRO A 101 -0.93 -12.80 3.59
C PRO A 101 -0.39 -13.06 4.99
N TRP A 102 0.08 -12.01 5.64
CA TRP A 102 0.56 -12.08 7.03
C TRP A 102 -0.42 -11.40 7.96
N PRO A 103 -0.91 -12.07 9.01
CA PRO A 103 -1.86 -11.47 9.94
C PRO A 103 -1.31 -10.20 10.59
N HIS A 104 -2.18 -9.24 10.77
CA HIS A 104 -1.84 -7.99 11.44
C HIS A 104 -3.07 -7.41 12.12
N ARG A 105 -2.90 -6.93 13.35
CA ARG A 105 -3.99 -6.28 14.07
C ARG A 105 -4.35 -4.93 13.43
N PRO A 106 -5.63 -4.57 13.37
CA PRO A 106 -6.03 -3.25 12.92
C PRO A 106 -5.45 -2.16 13.83
N PHE A 107 -5.10 -1.02 13.24
CA PHE A 107 -4.67 0.19 13.95
C PHE A 107 -5.03 1.41 13.12
N GLN A 108 -4.96 2.57 13.72
CA GLN A 108 -5.25 3.82 13.01
C GLN A 108 -3.95 4.44 12.47
N GLY A 109 -4.08 5.08 11.29
CA GLY A 109 -2.96 5.75 10.65
C GLY A 109 -1.98 4.77 10.00
N TRP A 110 -0.72 5.13 10.02
CA TRP A 110 0.34 4.31 9.46
C TRP A 110 1.39 4.01 10.53
N ARG A 111 2.20 2.99 10.29
CA ARG A 111 3.36 2.68 11.12
C ARG A 111 4.55 2.32 10.23
N TYR A 112 5.74 2.53 10.74
CA TYR A 112 6.94 2.04 10.05
C TYR A 112 6.95 0.52 10.03
N LEU A 113 7.55 -0.02 8.97
CA LEU A 113 7.70 -1.46 8.80
C LEU A 113 9.13 -1.75 8.36
N THR A 114 9.82 -2.59 9.11
CA THR A 114 11.17 -3.01 8.76
C THR A 114 11.11 -4.17 7.76
N PRO A 115 12.19 -4.41 6.98
CA PRO A 115 12.21 -5.54 6.04
C PRO A 115 11.94 -6.90 6.69
N GLY A 116 12.40 -7.10 7.92
CA GLY A 116 12.16 -8.36 8.64
C GLY A 116 10.71 -8.58 9.04
N GLU A 117 9.92 -7.52 9.10
CA GLU A 117 8.50 -7.57 9.43
C GLU A 117 7.60 -7.60 8.19
N ALA A 118 8.18 -7.42 7.01
CA ALA A 118 7.43 -7.29 5.77
C ALA A 118 7.26 -8.66 5.10
N PRO A 119 6.03 -9.03 4.72
CA PRO A 119 5.80 -10.28 4.02
C PRO A 119 6.47 -10.25 2.64
N PRO A 120 6.99 -11.40 2.18
CA PRO A 120 7.57 -11.47 0.85
C PRO A 120 6.50 -11.33 -0.23
N ASP A 121 6.91 -10.87 -1.39
CA ASP A 121 6.03 -10.82 -2.55
C ASP A 121 5.61 -12.22 -2.95
N ILE A 122 4.38 -12.33 -3.45
CA ILE A 122 3.97 -13.55 -4.10
C ILE A 122 4.69 -13.59 -5.44
N VAL A 123 5.64 -14.50 -5.56
CA VAL A 123 6.36 -14.66 -6.80
C VAL A 123 5.44 -15.26 -7.84
N SER A 124 5.31 -14.60 -8.97
CA SER A 124 4.39 -15.00 -10.03
C SER A 124 4.97 -16.16 -10.84
N HIS A 125 5.23 -17.28 -10.17
CA HIS A 125 5.75 -18.48 -10.82
C HIS A 125 4.80 -19.00 -11.90
N GLY A 126 3.51 -18.76 -11.74
CA GLY A 126 2.53 -19.12 -12.76
C GLY A 126 2.79 -18.47 -14.10
N ALA A 127 3.20 -17.20 -14.10
CA ALA A 127 3.53 -16.48 -15.32
C ALA A 127 4.82 -16.97 -15.96
N GLU A 128 5.67 -17.62 -15.19
CA GLU A 128 6.99 -18.08 -15.63
C GLU A 128 7.07 -19.61 -15.78
N GLY A 129 5.91 -20.26 -15.85
CA GLY A 129 5.87 -21.69 -15.96
C GLY A 129 5.75 -22.43 -14.64
N GLY A 130 5.49 -21.71 -13.55
CA GLY A 130 5.18 -22.29 -12.24
C GLY A 130 3.71 -22.70 -12.14
N LEU A 131 3.06 -22.34 -11.04
CA LEU A 131 1.66 -22.72 -10.80
C LEU A 131 0.72 -22.03 -11.78
N PRO A 132 -0.31 -22.75 -12.27
CA PRO A 132 -1.37 -22.13 -13.07
C PRO A 132 -2.07 -21.02 -12.27
N PRO A 133 -2.58 -19.96 -12.93
CA PRO A 133 -3.23 -18.85 -12.23
C PRO A 133 -4.39 -19.26 -11.33
N ASP A 134 -5.22 -20.20 -11.75
CA ASP A 134 -6.36 -20.68 -10.95
C ASP A 134 -5.90 -21.46 -9.73
N LEU A 135 -4.82 -22.24 -9.83
CA LEU A 135 -4.26 -22.94 -8.68
C LEU A 135 -3.64 -21.95 -7.70
N THR A 136 -2.98 -20.91 -8.19
CA THR A 136 -2.44 -19.82 -7.37
C THR A 136 -3.56 -19.13 -6.59
N ALA A 137 -4.67 -18.82 -7.24
CA ALA A 137 -5.82 -18.21 -6.59
C ALA A 137 -6.42 -19.13 -5.51
N GLU A 138 -6.48 -20.42 -5.78
CA GLU A 138 -6.97 -21.41 -4.83
C GLU A 138 -6.09 -21.49 -3.59
N LEU A 139 -4.79 -21.52 -3.76
CA LEU A 139 -3.85 -21.53 -2.64
C LEU A 139 -3.96 -20.27 -1.80
N LYS A 140 -4.13 -19.13 -2.40
CA LYS A 140 -4.37 -17.89 -1.67
C LYS A 140 -5.66 -17.92 -0.87
N ALA A 141 -6.74 -18.41 -1.46
CA ALA A 141 -8.03 -18.51 -0.80
C ALA A 141 -7.97 -19.40 0.43
N ARG A 142 -7.10 -20.40 0.42
CA ARG A 142 -6.90 -21.31 1.54
C ARG A 142 -5.89 -20.81 2.56
N GLY A 143 -5.25 -19.66 2.30
CA GLY A 143 -4.20 -19.14 3.17
C GLY A 143 -2.91 -19.98 3.15
N LEU A 144 -2.71 -20.77 2.12
CA LEU A 144 -1.53 -21.62 1.96
C LEU A 144 -0.42 -20.97 1.14
N TRP A 145 -0.67 -19.78 0.72
CA TRP A 145 0.25 -19.06 -0.13
C TRP A 145 1.14 -18.13 0.69
#